data_980d97bc7cec29a861b4efd8348f94f1
#
_entry.id   980d97bc7cec29a861b4efd8348f94f1
#
_cell.length_a   1.000
_cell.length_b   1.000
_cell.length_c   1.000
_cell.angle_alpha   90.00
_cell.angle_beta   90.00
_cell.angle_gamma   90.00
#
_symmetry.space_group_name_H-M   'P 1'
#
loop_
_entity.id
_entity.type
_entity.pdbx_description
1 polymer ?
#
loop_
_entity_poly.entity_id
_entity_poly.type
_entity_poly.pdbx_seq_one_letter_code
_entity_poly.pdbx_strand_id
1 'polypeptide(L)'
;MTGRRRRTADESRANILDVAAKRLHEYGLEGLNITGVAEEAGISHATLIHHFGSSGGMRDALADKMTADLIQDLMAAFDAHVPTSQLTRNVFSNLAEAGHAKLVAWRSLESGNERRAQQADASNTPSTRDLAET
;
A
#
# COMPACT_ATOMS: atom_id res chain seq x y z
N MET A 1 20.43 32.00 6.58
CA MET A 1 20.00 31.18 7.72
C MET A 1 18.89 30.26 7.30
N THR A 2 19.26 29.09 6.94
CA THR A 2 18.36 28.07 6.52
C THR A 2 17.81 27.34 7.73
N GLY A 3 16.71 27.85 8.30
CA GLY A 3 15.88 27.06 9.17
C GLY A 3 15.44 25.83 8.39
N ARG A 4 15.79 24.63 8.83
CA ARG A 4 15.19 23.40 8.31
C ARG A 4 13.69 23.55 8.45
N ARG A 5 13.01 23.83 7.35
CA ARG A 5 11.56 23.82 7.31
C ARG A 5 11.10 22.43 7.74
N ARG A 6 10.42 22.39 8.87
CA ARG A 6 9.84 21.15 9.36
C ARG A 6 8.86 20.67 8.32
N ARG A 7 9.12 19.50 7.73
CA ARG A 7 8.16 18.87 6.82
C ARG A 7 6.84 18.68 7.54
N THR A 8 5.75 19.02 6.88
CA THR A 8 4.42 18.68 7.37
C THR A 8 4.28 17.16 7.46
N ALA A 9 3.34 16.67 8.26
CA ALA A 9 3.06 15.23 8.35
C ALA A 9 2.71 14.63 6.98
N ASP A 10 1.99 15.38 6.14
CA ASP A 10 1.63 14.96 4.79
C ASP A 10 2.85 14.87 3.85
N GLU A 11 3.75 15.84 3.92
CA GLU A 11 5.00 15.82 3.15
C GLU A 11 5.90 14.65 3.57
N SER A 12 5.99 14.37 4.86
CA SER A 12 6.74 13.22 5.40
C SER A 12 6.14 11.89 4.95
N ARG A 13 4.82 11.77 5.00
CA ARG A 13 4.09 10.59 4.54
C ARG A 13 4.31 10.36 3.03
N ALA A 14 4.20 11.40 2.22
CA ALA A 14 4.46 11.34 0.79
C ALA A 14 5.89 10.90 0.48
N ASN A 15 6.88 11.44 1.18
CA ASN A 15 8.27 11.05 1.02
C ASN A 15 8.52 9.57 1.35
N ILE A 16 7.92 9.06 2.41
CA ILE A 16 8.02 7.65 2.78
C ILE A 16 7.41 6.77 1.68
N LEU A 17 6.26 7.15 1.14
CA LEU A 17 5.61 6.40 0.06
C LEU A 17 6.42 6.43 -1.25
N ASP A 18 7.10 7.53 -1.56
CA ASP A 18 7.99 7.62 -2.71
C ASP A 18 9.19 6.67 -2.56
N VAL A 19 9.79 6.62 -1.39
CA VAL A 19 10.86 5.66 -1.06
C VAL A 19 10.35 4.22 -1.15
N ALA A 20 9.18 3.95 -0.61
CA ALA A 20 8.56 2.62 -0.67
C ALA A 20 8.29 2.18 -2.11
N ALA A 21 7.78 3.08 -2.96
CA ALA A 21 7.55 2.82 -4.38
C ALA A 21 8.85 2.47 -5.12
N LYS A 22 9.90 3.22 -4.87
CA LYS A 22 11.24 2.96 -5.42
C LYS A 22 11.77 1.60 -5.01
N ARG A 23 11.66 1.25 -3.74
CA ARG A 23 12.08 -0.05 -3.21
C ARG A 23 11.26 -1.20 -3.78
N LEU A 24 9.96 -1.01 -3.98
CA LEU A 24 9.10 -1.99 -4.64
C LEU A 24 9.57 -2.26 -6.07
N HIS A 25 9.94 -1.22 -6.80
CA HIS A 25 10.44 -1.33 -8.16
C HIS A 25 11.81 -2.05 -8.22
N GLU A 26 12.72 -1.71 -7.32
CA GLU A 26 14.09 -2.25 -7.31
C GLU A 26 14.18 -3.67 -6.72
N TYR A 27 13.44 -3.96 -5.65
CA TYR A 27 13.58 -5.19 -4.86
C TYR A 27 12.31 -6.04 -4.81
N GLY A 28 11.22 -5.61 -5.42
CA GLY A 28 9.92 -6.27 -5.32
C GLY A 28 9.29 -6.11 -3.93
N LEU A 29 8.35 -7.00 -3.59
CA LEU A 29 7.61 -6.94 -2.32
C LEU A 29 8.52 -7.06 -1.09
N GLU A 30 9.61 -7.78 -1.17
CA GLU A 30 10.59 -7.91 -0.09
C GLU A 30 11.26 -6.58 0.28
N GLY A 31 11.34 -5.64 -0.68
CA GLY A 31 11.83 -4.30 -0.45
C GLY A 31 10.93 -3.43 0.42
N LEU A 32 9.68 -3.82 0.61
CA LEU A 32 8.69 -3.12 1.42
C LEU A 32 8.72 -3.52 2.90
N ASN A 33 9.89 -3.64 3.48
CA ASN A 33 10.07 -3.84 4.90
C ASN A 33 10.31 -2.50 5.62
N ILE A 34 9.89 -2.43 6.88
CA ILE A 34 9.98 -1.20 7.68
C ILE A 34 11.42 -0.71 7.81
N THR A 35 12.35 -1.63 8.08
CA THR A 35 13.77 -1.30 8.27
C THR A 35 14.36 -0.63 7.03
N GLY A 36 14.22 -1.24 5.87
CA GLY A 36 14.77 -0.73 4.63
C GLY A 36 14.15 0.60 4.19
N VAL A 37 12.85 0.73 4.32
CA VAL A 37 12.14 1.97 3.98
C VAL A 37 12.51 3.10 4.93
N ALA A 38 12.55 2.83 6.24
CA ALA A 38 12.93 3.85 7.23
C ALA A 38 14.36 4.33 7.04
N GLU A 39 15.31 3.44 6.82
CA GLU A 39 16.71 3.78 6.53
C GLU A 39 16.84 4.66 5.29
N GLU A 40 16.23 4.27 4.20
CA GLU A 40 16.32 5.02 2.94
C GLU A 40 15.58 6.37 3.02
N ALA A 41 14.48 6.44 3.75
CA ALA A 41 13.74 7.68 4.00
C ALA A 41 14.43 8.59 5.04
N GLY A 42 15.42 8.10 5.77
CA GLY A 42 16.14 8.86 6.79
C GLY A 42 15.31 9.12 8.04
N ILE A 43 14.44 8.20 8.42
CA ILE A 43 13.56 8.29 9.59
C ILE A 43 13.73 7.07 10.50
N SER A 44 13.23 7.18 11.74
CA SER A 44 13.19 6.05 12.66
C SER A 44 12.04 5.10 12.36
N HIS A 45 12.15 3.84 12.81
CA HIS A 45 11.07 2.87 12.77
C HIS A 45 9.80 3.40 13.46
N ALA A 46 9.96 4.04 14.62
CA ALA A 46 8.86 4.62 15.37
C ALA A 46 8.11 5.68 14.56
N THR A 47 8.82 6.54 13.84
CA THR A 47 8.24 7.56 12.96
C THR A 47 7.44 6.91 11.83
N LEU A 48 7.98 5.88 11.18
CA LEU A 48 7.29 5.16 10.12
C LEU A 48 6.01 4.49 10.65
N ILE A 49 6.08 3.82 11.77
CA ILE A 49 4.92 3.18 12.41
C ILE A 49 3.89 4.23 12.84
N HIS A 50 4.33 5.41 13.31
CA HIS A 50 3.42 6.52 13.61
C HIS A 50 2.59 6.95 12.41
N HIS A 51 3.18 6.98 11.21
CA HIS A 51 2.48 7.35 9.97
C HIS A 51 1.54 6.27 9.45
N PHE A 52 1.90 5.01 9.55
CA PHE A 52 1.21 3.90 8.86
C PHE A 52 0.65 2.83 9.79
N GLY A 53 1.01 2.84 11.05
CA GLY A 53 0.57 1.87 12.05
C GLY A 53 1.31 0.53 12.01
N SER A 54 1.59 0.01 10.83
CA SER A 54 2.24 -1.28 10.63
C SER A 54 2.89 -1.37 9.24
N SER A 55 3.65 -2.42 9.01
CA SER A 55 4.16 -2.78 7.67
C SER A 55 3.02 -2.97 6.65
N GLY A 56 1.95 -3.65 7.07
CA GLY A 56 0.75 -3.83 6.25
C GLY A 56 0.07 -2.50 5.93
N GLY A 57 -0.03 -1.60 6.91
CA GLY A 57 -0.58 -0.25 6.71
C GLY A 57 0.23 0.57 5.71
N MET A 58 1.55 0.47 5.74
CA MET A 58 2.43 1.11 4.75
C MET A 58 2.20 0.56 3.34
N ARG A 59 2.09 -0.75 3.19
CA ARG A 59 1.81 -1.41 1.91
C ARG A 59 0.44 -1.04 1.36
N ASP A 60 -0.57 -0.98 2.20
CA ASP A 60 -1.92 -0.54 1.83
C ASP A 60 -1.92 0.91 1.35
N ALA A 61 -1.25 1.80 2.06
CA ALA A 61 -1.13 3.20 1.68
C ALA A 61 -0.39 3.37 0.34
N LEU A 62 0.65 2.57 0.09
CA LEU A 62 1.35 2.56 -1.19
C LEU A 62 0.45 2.06 -2.32
N ALA A 63 -0.31 0.99 -2.11
CA ALA A 63 -1.25 0.48 -3.10
C ALA A 63 -2.30 1.52 -3.48
N ASP A 64 -2.86 2.22 -2.50
CA ASP A 64 -3.83 3.29 -2.70
C ASP A 64 -3.22 4.46 -3.49
N LYS A 65 -2.00 4.87 -3.15
CA LYS A 65 -1.26 5.91 -3.87
C LYS A 65 -1.02 5.53 -5.33
N MET A 66 -0.51 4.35 -5.58
CA MET A 66 -0.23 3.86 -6.94
C MET A 66 -1.51 3.76 -7.78
N THR A 67 -2.62 3.34 -7.18
CA THR A 67 -3.93 3.29 -7.84
C THR A 67 -4.42 4.69 -8.18
N ALA A 68 -4.30 5.64 -7.26
CA ALA A 68 -4.69 7.03 -7.49
C ALA A 68 -3.85 7.67 -8.60
N ASP A 69 -2.54 7.46 -8.60
CA ASP A 69 -1.63 7.96 -9.62
C ASP A 69 -2.00 7.39 -11.01
N LEU A 70 -2.29 6.09 -11.08
CA LEU A 70 -2.73 5.45 -12.32
C LEU A 70 -4.04 6.03 -12.85
N ILE A 71 -5.00 6.28 -11.98
CA ILE A 71 -6.28 6.90 -12.35
C ILE A 71 -6.05 8.32 -12.87
N GLN A 72 -5.20 9.11 -12.21
CA GLN A 72 -4.86 10.45 -12.67
C GLN A 72 -4.21 10.44 -14.04
N ASP A 73 -3.26 9.56 -14.28
CA ASP A 73 -2.58 9.41 -15.58
C ASP A 73 -3.59 9.01 -16.67
N LEU A 74 -4.51 8.12 -16.35
CA LEU A 74 -5.57 7.69 -17.27
C LEU A 74 -6.51 8.84 -17.62
N MET A 75 -6.93 9.62 -16.62
CA MET A 75 -7.80 10.80 -16.82
C MET A 75 -7.10 11.86 -17.67
N ALA A 76 -5.83 12.15 -17.38
CA ALA A 76 -5.03 13.09 -18.16
C ALA A 76 -4.86 12.64 -19.63
N ALA A 77 -4.66 11.34 -19.87
CA ALA A 77 -4.56 10.78 -21.20
C ALA A 77 -5.90 10.85 -21.97
N PHE A 78 -7.01 10.70 -21.28
CA PHE A 78 -8.35 10.89 -21.86
C PHE A 78 -8.55 12.35 -22.31
N ASP A 79 -8.22 13.30 -21.46
CA ASP A 79 -8.34 14.74 -21.78
C ASP A 79 -7.41 15.15 -22.94
N ALA A 80 -6.24 14.52 -23.04
CA ALA A 80 -5.29 14.75 -24.13
C ALA A 80 -5.63 14.01 -25.44
N HIS A 81 -6.75 13.29 -25.50
CA HIS A 81 -7.17 12.50 -26.67
C HIS A 81 -6.12 11.49 -27.16
N VAL A 82 -5.42 10.87 -26.24
CA VAL A 82 -4.42 9.84 -26.54
C VAL A 82 -5.11 8.61 -27.15
N PRO A 83 -4.56 8.03 -28.24
CA PRO A 83 -5.13 6.84 -28.87
C PRO A 83 -5.26 5.66 -27.89
N THR A 84 -6.35 4.92 -27.97
CA THR A 84 -6.65 3.77 -27.08
C THR A 84 -5.53 2.74 -27.04
N SER A 85 -4.84 2.51 -28.15
CA SER A 85 -3.69 1.61 -28.24
C SER A 85 -2.51 2.04 -27.37
N GLN A 86 -2.28 3.35 -27.28
CA GLN A 86 -1.23 3.92 -26.44
C GLN A 86 -1.62 3.94 -24.96
N LEU A 87 -2.89 4.21 -24.68
CA LEU A 87 -3.48 4.12 -23.35
C LEU A 87 -3.32 2.70 -22.77
N THR A 88 -3.72 1.69 -23.52
CA THR A 88 -3.60 0.29 -23.10
C THR A 88 -2.15 -0.09 -22.81
N ARG A 89 -1.23 0.35 -23.66
CA ARG A 89 0.20 0.09 -23.48
C ARG A 89 0.75 0.75 -22.24
N ASN A 90 0.39 2.00 -21.98
CA ASN A 90 0.84 2.74 -20.79
C ASN A 90 0.29 2.14 -19.50
N VAL A 91 -0.99 1.75 -19.46
CA VAL A 91 -1.61 1.08 -18.31
C VAL A 91 -0.92 -0.24 -18.05
N PHE A 92 -0.69 -1.04 -19.10
CA PHE A 92 -0.05 -2.35 -18.96
C PHE A 92 1.39 -2.24 -18.46
N SER A 93 2.15 -1.27 -18.99
CA SER A 93 3.52 -0.99 -18.56
C SER A 93 3.57 -0.57 -17.09
N ASN A 94 2.73 0.36 -16.67
CA ASN A 94 2.65 0.81 -15.27
C ASN A 94 2.29 -0.33 -14.31
N LEU A 95 1.33 -1.16 -14.66
CA LEU A 95 0.93 -2.29 -13.82
C LEU A 95 2.02 -3.37 -13.72
N ALA A 96 2.71 -3.65 -14.83
CA ALA A 96 3.72 -4.70 -14.89
C ALA A 96 5.06 -4.25 -14.29
N GLU A 97 5.54 -3.07 -14.67
CA GLU A 97 6.89 -2.61 -14.33
C GLU A 97 7.00 -2.06 -12.91
N ALA A 98 5.99 -1.36 -12.43
CA ALA A 98 6.01 -0.76 -11.09
C ALA A 98 5.70 -1.74 -9.94
N GLY A 99 5.43 -3.00 -10.22
CA GLY A 99 5.05 -3.97 -9.19
C GLY A 99 3.66 -3.75 -8.61
N HIS A 100 2.86 -2.85 -9.18
CA HIS A 100 1.53 -2.51 -8.70
C HIS A 100 0.60 -3.73 -8.67
N ALA A 101 0.62 -4.54 -9.73
CA ALA A 101 -0.19 -5.76 -9.81
C ALA A 101 0.14 -6.75 -8.69
N LYS A 102 1.43 -6.92 -8.37
CA LYS A 102 1.87 -7.79 -7.26
C LYS A 102 1.41 -7.26 -5.91
N LEU A 103 1.50 -5.95 -5.70
CA LEU A 103 1.07 -5.30 -4.46
C LEU A 103 -0.44 -5.40 -4.26
N VAL A 104 -1.23 -5.19 -5.31
CA VAL A 104 -2.70 -5.35 -5.27
C VAL A 104 -3.10 -6.80 -5.03
N ALA A 105 -2.43 -7.74 -5.70
CA ALA A 105 -2.66 -9.17 -5.50
C ALA A 105 -2.34 -9.60 -4.06
N TRP A 106 -1.22 -9.15 -3.51
CA TRP A 106 -0.84 -9.40 -2.12
C TRP A 106 -1.90 -8.86 -1.14
N ARG A 107 -2.34 -7.61 -1.33
CA ARG A 107 -3.41 -6.99 -0.53
C ARG A 107 -4.71 -7.80 -0.56
N SER A 108 -5.08 -8.30 -1.73
CA SER A 108 -6.28 -9.13 -1.89
C SER A 108 -6.18 -10.46 -1.15
N LEU A 109 -5.00 -11.07 -1.15
CA LEU A 109 -4.72 -12.32 -0.42
C LEU A 109 -4.74 -12.12 1.09
N GLU A 110 -4.15 -11.05 1.58
CA GLU A 110 -4.19 -10.73 3.02
C GLU A 110 -5.61 -10.48 3.51
N SER A 111 -6.37 -9.66 2.80
CA SER A 111 -7.77 -9.40 3.12
C SER A 111 -8.63 -10.66 3.07
N GLY A 112 -8.32 -11.58 2.18
CA GLY A 112 -8.95 -12.89 2.11
C GLY A 112 -8.64 -13.78 3.31
N ASN A 113 -7.40 -13.76 3.76
CA ASN A 113 -6.96 -14.51 4.96
C ASN A 113 -7.57 -13.97 6.25
N GLU A 114 -7.62 -12.65 6.39
CA GLU A 114 -8.27 -12.00 7.55
C GLU A 114 -9.76 -12.35 7.65
N ARG A 115 -10.48 -12.33 6.53
CA ARG A 115 -11.89 -12.74 6.48
C ARG A 115 -12.09 -14.21 6.86
N ARG A 116 -11.21 -15.10 6.39
CA ARG A 116 -11.25 -16.52 6.75
C ARG A 116 -10.96 -16.75 8.23
N ALA A 117 -9.98 -16.03 8.79
CA ALA A 117 -9.68 -16.09 10.22
C ALA A 117 -10.85 -15.61 11.07
N GLN A 118 -11.49 -14.51 10.70
CA GLN A 118 -12.68 -13.99 11.38
C GLN A 118 -13.88 -14.96 11.29
N GLN A 119 -14.08 -15.60 10.16
CA GLN A 119 -15.13 -16.60 9.99
C GLN A 119 -14.88 -17.87 10.81
N ALA A 120 -13.62 -18.31 10.88
CA ALA A 120 -13.25 -19.46 11.71
C ALA A 120 -13.48 -19.19 13.19
N ASP A 121 -13.15 -17.98 13.65
CA ASP A 121 -13.34 -17.55 15.04
C ASP A 121 -14.84 -17.41 15.38
N ALA A 122 -15.62 -16.85 14.48
CA ALA A 122 -17.06 -16.74 14.62
C ALA A 122 -17.78 -18.10 14.66
N SER A 123 -17.27 -19.10 13.94
CA SER A 123 -17.83 -20.45 13.93
C SER A 123 -17.42 -21.29 15.13
N ASN A 124 -16.37 -20.88 15.84
CA ASN A 124 -15.87 -21.54 17.05
C ASN A 124 -16.38 -20.90 18.36
N THR A 125 -17.26 -19.91 18.28
CA THR A 125 -17.93 -19.36 19.47
C THR A 125 -18.96 -20.37 19.94
N PRO A 126 -18.81 -20.94 21.17
CA PRO A 126 -19.79 -21.88 21.69
C PRO A 126 -21.14 -21.16 21.82
N SER A 127 -22.15 -21.78 21.22
CA SER A 127 -23.52 -21.29 21.32
C SER A 127 -23.90 -21.21 22.79
N THR A 128 -24.30 -20.02 23.23
CA THR A 128 -24.83 -19.79 24.58
C THR A 128 -26.04 -20.66 24.95
N ARG A 129 -26.51 -21.50 24.04
CA ARG A 129 -27.58 -22.47 24.31
C ARG A 129 -27.12 -23.66 25.11
N ASP A 130 -25.84 -24.04 25.08
CA ASP A 130 -25.33 -25.19 25.84
C ASP A 130 -25.02 -24.86 27.29
N LEU A 131 -25.06 -23.59 27.70
CA LEU A 131 -24.84 -23.15 29.07
C LEU A 131 -26.13 -23.02 29.90
N ALA A 132 -27.30 -23.26 29.29
CA ALA A 132 -28.59 -23.14 29.95
C ALA A 132 -29.21 -24.49 30.42
N GLU A 133 -28.57 -25.63 30.17
CA GLU A 133 -28.99 -26.95 30.61
C GLU A 133 -28.04 -27.57 31.63
N THR A 134 -28.01 -26.99 32.80
CA THR A 134 -27.60 -27.67 34.03
C THR A 134 -28.43 -27.14 35.19
#